data_a492ef4f11e5f66f38391853d799de7d
#
_entry.id   a492ef4f11e5f66f38391853d799de7d
#
_cell.length_a   1.000
_cell.length_b   1.000
_cell.length_c   1.000
_cell.angle_alpha   90.00
_cell.angle_beta   90.00
_cell.angle_gamma   90.00
#
_symmetry.space_group_name_H-M   'P 1'
#
loop_
_entity.id
_entity.type
_entity.pdbx_description
1 polymer ?
#
loop_
_entity_poly.entity_id
_entity_poly.type
_entity_poly.pdbx_seq_one_letter_code
_entity_poly.pdbx_strand_id
1 'polypeptide(L)'
;GYTMIEQFYDLKPQVLELDRKTLELCRDQFAHLEEIRDYNQLKMLRAFTDCGVEARHFLGSTGYGVWDDSRNKLEEVFSRCMGAEDALVRPQFMSGTHTLTVALFGLLRAGDTLLAATGRPYDTLEGVIGIGEAGKGCGTLQEYGIHYDEVPLLPDFTPDYAAIAEHAKTATVVHIQRSRGYTQRNAFDLDTIQKVADTARKANPDVVIFVDNC
;
A
#
# COMPACT_ATOMS: atom_id res chain seq x y z
N GLY A 1 0.43 -15.49 -31.18
CA GLY A 1 -0.48 -15.43 -31.66
C GLY A 1 -1.94 -15.73 -31.45
N TYR A 2 -2.79 -15.02 -32.18
CA TYR A 2 -4.24 -15.17 -32.16
C TYR A 2 -4.72 -16.56 -32.62
N THR A 3 -4.02 -17.18 -33.54
CA THR A 3 -4.29 -18.54 -34.04
C THR A 3 -4.23 -19.61 -32.97
N MET A 4 -3.67 -19.33 -31.80
CA MET A 4 -3.60 -20.30 -30.70
C MET A 4 -4.89 -20.28 -29.85
N ILE A 5 -5.43 -19.12 -29.51
CA ILE A 5 -6.63 -19.01 -28.66
C ILE A 5 -7.87 -19.57 -29.36
N GLU A 6 -7.98 -19.40 -30.68
CA GLU A 6 -9.08 -19.91 -31.48
C GLU A 6 -9.14 -21.44 -31.53
N GLN A 7 -8.04 -22.13 -31.20
CA GLN A 7 -8.03 -23.60 -31.11
C GLN A 7 -8.72 -24.12 -29.84
N PHE A 8 -8.90 -23.26 -28.84
CA PHE A 8 -9.44 -23.66 -27.54
C PHE A 8 -10.75 -22.97 -27.18
N TYR A 9 -11.04 -21.82 -27.80
CA TYR A 9 -12.21 -21.01 -27.49
C TYR A 9 -12.93 -20.54 -28.75
N ASP A 10 -14.24 -20.69 -28.76
CA ASP A 10 -15.12 -20.15 -29.81
C ASP A 10 -15.39 -18.66 -29.54
N LEU A 11 -14.53 -17.80 -30.05
CA LEU A 11 -14.62 -16.34 -29.88
C LEU A 11 -15.12 -15.70 -31.17
N LYS A 12 -15.99 -14.71 -31.03
CA LYS A 12 -16.48 -13.92 -32.17
C LYS A 12 -15.33 -13.20 -32.86
N PRO A 13 -15.22 -13.23 -34.19
CA PRO A 13 -14.15 -12.55 -34.93
C PRO A 13 -14.01 -11.06 -34.60
N GLN A 14 -15.13 -10.36 -34.31
CA GLN A 14 -15.11 -8.96 -33.91
C GLN A 14 -14.37 -8.72 -32.57
N VAL A 15 -14.47 -9.65 -31.63
CA VAL A 15 -13.77 -9.58 -30.33
C VAL A 15 -12.26 -9.73 -30.54
N LEU A 16 -11.86 -10.71 -31.35
CA LEU A 16 -10.45 -10.94 -31.70
C LEU A 16 -9.83 -9.75 -32.41
N GLU A 17 -10.56 -9.16 -33.36
CA GLU A 17 -10.08 -7.97 -34.07
C GLU A 17 -9.97 -6.75 -33.15
N LEU A 18 -10.93 -6.55 -32.23
CA LEU A 18 -10.87 -5.47 -31.24
C LEU A 18 -9.68 -5.64 -30.30
N ASP A 19 -9.46 -6.86 -29.80
CA ASP A 19 -8.33 -7.18 -28.95
C ASP A 19 -7.00 -6.91 -29.66
N ARG A 20 -6.84 -7.37 -30.90
CA ARG A 20 -5.65 -7.10 -31.71
C ARG A 20 -5.37 -5.59 -31.86
N LYS A 21 -6.38 -4.81 -32.19
CA LYS A 21 -6.26 -3.35 -32.32
C LYS A 21 -5.88 -2.70 -30.98
N THR A 22 -6.47 -3.15 -29.89
CA THR A 22 -6.19 -2.63 -28.56
C THR A 22 -4.75 -2.93 -28.15
N LEU A 23 -4.27 -4.15 -28.37
CA LEU A 23 -2.89 -4.53 -28.09
C LEU A 23 -1.89 -3.69 -28.92
N GLU A 24 -2.22 -3.42 -30.17
CA GLU A 24 -1.40 -2.55 -31.02
C GLU A 24 -1.33 -1.11 -30.48
N LEU A 25 -2.47 -0.54 -30.05
CA LEU A 25 -2.53 0.80 -29.47
C LEU A 25 -1.81 0.91 -28.12
N CYS A 26 -1.76 -0.18 -27.34
CA CYS A 26 -1.12 -0.22 -26.03
C CYS A 26 0.34 -0.70 -26.07
N ARG A 27 0.92 -0.92 -27.25
CA ARG A 27 2.25 -1.52 -27.39
C ARG A 27 3.32 -0.78 -26.61
N ASP A 28 3.38 0.55 -26.74
CA ASP A 28 4.41 1.36 -26.10
C ASP A 28 4.26 1.39 -24.57
N GLN A 29 3.02 1.42 -24.09
CA GLN A 29 2.71 1.33 -22.65
C GLN A 29 3.13 -0.01 -22.10
N PHE A 30 2.86 -1.10 -22.80
CA PHE A 30 3.28 -2.44 -22.37
C PHE A 30 4.79 -2.60 -22.38
N ALA A 31 5.48 -2.09 -23.41
CA ALA A 31 6.95 -2.10 -23.44
C ALA A 31 7.56 -1.38 -22.23
N HIS A 32 7.02 -0.21 -21.88
CA HIS A 32 7.44 0.53 -20.70
C HIS A 32 7.18 -0.25 -19.38
N LEU A 33 6.02 -0.89 -19.26
CA LEU A 33 5.70 -1.74 -18.10
C LEU A 33 6.61 -2.96 -18.01
N GLU A 34 7.02 -3.54 -19.15
CA GLU A 34 7.98 -4.64 -19.19
C GLU A 34 9.36 -4.24 -18.67
N GLU A 35 9.84 -3.05 -19.00
CA GLU A 35 11.09 -2.51 -18.46
C GLU A 35 11.04 -2.35 -16.93
N ILE A 36 9.93 -1.81 -16.41
CA ILE A 36 9.69 -1.68 -14.96
C ILE A 36 9.64 -3.05 -14.28
N ARG A 37 8.93 -4.01 -14.89
CA ARG A 37 8.85 -5.39 -14.41
C ARG A 37 10.24 -6.03 -14.31
N ASP A 38 11.01 -5.96 -15.37
CA ASP A 38 12.31 -6.60 -15.45
C ASP A 38 13.31 -6.00 -14.45
N TYR A 39 13.29 -4.67 -14.31
CA TYR A 39 14.09 -3.99 -13.27
C TYR A 39 13.75 -4.48 -11.87
N ASN A 40 12.45 -4.52 -11.52
CA ASN A 40 12.02 -4.93 -10.20
C ASN A 40 12.24 -6.42 -9.94
N GLN A 41 12.09 -7.27 -10.94
CA GLN A 41 12.40 -8.69 -10.83
C GLN A 41 13.88 -8.92 -10.56
N LEU A 42 14.77 -8.24 -11.28
CA LEU A 42 16.22 -8.33 -11.06
C LEU A 42 16.62 -7.81 -9.68
N LYS A 43 16.00 -6.70 -9.24
CA LYS A 43 16.19 -6.16 -7.88
C LYS A 43 15.82 -7.18 -6.81
N MET A 44 14.67 -7.84 -6.98
CA MET A 44 14.21 -8.88 -6.05
C MET A 44 15.15 -10.10 -6.05
N LEU A 45 15.54 -10.62 -7.22
CA LEU A 45 16.47 -11.72 -7.32
C LEU A 45 17.84 -11.39 -6.70
N ARG A 46 18.29 -10.15 -6.87
CA ARG A 46 19.51 -9.67 -6.22
C ARG A 46 19.37 -9.66 -4.70
N ALA A 47 18.23 -9.25 -4.16
CA ALA A 47 17.97 -9.30 -2.73
C ALA A 47 18.01 -10.73 -2.18
N PHE A 48 17.45 -11.71 -2.88
CA PHE A 48 17.56 -13.13 -2.52
C PHE A 48 19.03 -13.59 -2.43
N THR A 49 19.85 -13.20 -3.40
CA THR A 49 21.28 -13.53 -3.42
C THR A 49 22.02 -12.85 -2.29
N ASP A 50 21.84 -11.55 -2.11
CA ASP A 50 22.54 -10.75 -1.09
C ASP A 50 22.20 -11.19 0.33
N CYS A 51 20.95 -11.61 0.57
CA CYS A 51 20.49 -12.12 1.87
C CYS A 51 20.85 -13.61 2.07
N GLY A 52 21.47 -14.27 1.12
CA GLY A 52 21.88 -15.66 1.23
C GLY A 52 20.72 -16.64 1.37
N VAL A 53 19.66 -16.46 0.56
CA VAL A 53 18.52 -17.38 0.56
C VAL A 53 18.94 -18.74 0.01
N GLU A 54 18.66 -19.80 0.74
CA GLU A 54 19.01 -21.19 0.44
C GLU A 54 17.78 -22.08 0.42
N ALA A 55 17.91 -23.29 -0.13
CA ALA A 55 16.83 -24.27 -0.20
C ALA A 55 16.18 -24.57 1.17
N ARG A 56 16.97 -24.55 2.26
CA ARG A 56 16.46 -24.76 3.62
C ARG A 56 15.42 -23.73 4.06
N HIS A 57 15.46 -22.51 3.55
CA HIS A 57 14.49 -21.46 3.86
C HIS A 57 13.09 -21.71 3.28
N PHE A 58 12.97 -22.67 2.36
CA PHE A 58 11.68 -23.10 1.80
C PHE A 58 11.12 -24.36 2.48
N LEU A 59 11.81 -24.89 3.48
CA LEU A 59 11.32 -26.02 4.27
C LEU A 59 10.36 -25.51 5.36
N GLY A 60 9.41 -26.36 5.73
CA GLY A 60 8.51 -26.09 6.84
C GLY A 60 9.26 -26.06 8.18
N SER A 61 8.75 -25.26 9.13
CA SER A 61 9.23 -25.21 10.51
C SER A 61 8.07 -25.39 11.49
N THR A 62 8.40 -25.56 12.78
CA THR A 62 7.40 -25.61 13.85
C THR A 62 6.84 -24.25 14.23
N GLY A 63 7.48 -23.17 13.81
CA GLY A 63 7.12 -21.81 14.16
C GLY A 63 7.48 -21.37 15.60
N TYR A 64 8.23 -22.20 16.34
CA TYR A 64 8.62 -21.91 17.72
C TYR A 64 10.04 -21.33 17.87
N GLY A 65 10.60 -20.77 16.83
CA GLY A 65 11.87 -20.05 16.85
C GLY A 65 13.11 -20.92 16.68
N VAL A 66 13.06 -22.18 17.01
CA VAL A 66 14.15 -23.14 16.75
C VAL A 66 14.05 -23.61 15.31
N TRP A 67 15.06 -23.30 14.50
CA TRP A 67 15.10 -23.62 13.05
C TRP A 67 14.07 -22.87 12.18
N ASP A 68 13.55 -21.73 12.70
CA ASP A 68 12.58 -20.89 12.00
C ASP A 68 13.22 -19.59 11.45
N ASP A 69 14.41 -19.72 10.89
CA ASP A 69 15.14 -18.59 10.28
C ASP A 69 14.52 -18.13 8.95
N SER A 70 13.70 -18.96 8.30
CA SER A 70 12.99 -18.63 7.05
C SER A 70 12.12 -17.37 7.19
N ARG A 71 11.45 -17.21 8.33
CA ARG A 71 10.61 -16.07 8.64
C ARG A 71 11.40 -14.77 8.69
N ASN A 72 12.52 -14.77 9.42
CA ASN A 72 13.41 -13.63 9.51
C ASN A 72 14.09 -13.36 8.16
N LYS A 73 14.44 -14.43 7.43
CA LYS A 73 15.02 -14.31 6.10
C LYS A 73 14.06 -13.67 5.09
N LEU A 74 12.78 -13.98 5.15
CA LEU A 74 11.76 -13.35 4.31
C LEU A 74 11.69 -11.83 4.57
N GLU A 75 11.71 -11.43 5.83
CA GLU A 75 11.68 -10.01 6.23
C GLU A 75 12.95 -9.28 5.80
N GLU A 76 14.12 -9.92 5.94
CA GLU A 76 15.39 -9.38 5.45
C GLU A 76 15.37 -9.13 3.93
N VAL A 77 14.88 -10.08 3.14
CA VAL A 77 14.72 -9.93 1.70
C VAL A 77 13.74 -8.80 1.37
N PHE A 78 12.62 -8.73 2.09
CA PHE A 78 11.59 -7.71 1.85
C PHE A 78 12.12 -6.31 2.16
N SER A 79 12.76 -6.10 3.30
CA SER A 79 13.38 -4.82 3.67
C SER A 79 14.46 -4.42 2.65
N ARG A 80 15.27 -5.37 2.19
CA ARG A 80 16.29 -5.15 1.16
C ARG A 80 15.67 -4.72 -0.18
N CYS A 81 14.59 -5.39 -0.62
CA CYS A 81 13.88 -5.04 -1.85
C CYS A 81 13.29 -3.63 -1.81
N MET A 82 12.75 -3.24 -0.66
CA MET A 82 12.08 -1.95 -0.48
C MET A 82 13.04 -0.82 -0.08
N GLY A 83 14.30 -1.11 0.22
CA GLY A 83 15.24 -0.13 0.76
C GLY A 83 14.83 0.39 2.14
N ALA A 84 14.11 -0.43 2.92
CA ALA A 84 13.63 -0.11 4.25
C ALA A 84 14.61 -0.60 5.33
N GLU A 85 14.54 0.01 6.52
CA GLU A 85 15.31 -0.43 7.68
C GLU A 85 14.89 -1.81 8.16
N ASP A 86 13.58 -2.09 8.09
CA ASP A 86 12.99 -3.34 8.56
C ASP A 86 11.70 -3.66 7.79
N ALA A 87 11.21 -4.88 7.94
CA ALA A 87 9.96 -5.34 7.36
C ALA A 87 9.28 -6.34 8.31
N LEU A 88 7.96 -6.33 8.34
CA LEU A 88 7.15 -7.32 9.02
C LEU A 88 6.29 -8.04 8.00
N VAL A 89 6.66 -9.27 7.67
CA VAL A 89 6.00 -10.12 6.68
C VAL A 89 5.59 -11.44 7.33
N ARG A 90 4.31 -11.62 7.57
CA ARG A 90 3.77 -12.76 8.32
C ARG A 90 2.51 -13.32 7.67
N PRO A 91 2.34 -14.64 7.58
CA PRO A 91 1.10 -15.26 7.08
C PRO A 91 -0.10 -15.04 8.02
N GLN A 92 0.15 -14.59 9.26
CA GLN A 92 -0.90 -14.22 10.22
C GLN A 92 -1.61 -12.92 9.86
N PHE A 93 -1.08 -12.10 8.98
CA PHE A 93 -1.81 -11.00 8.39
C PHE A 93 -2.85 -11.53 7.40
N MET A 94 -4.11 -11.54 7.81
CA MET A 94 -5.20 -12.18 7.09
C MET A 94 -5.69 -11.38 5.87
N SER A 95 -5.39 -10.08 5.85
CA SER A 95 -5.81 -9.17 4.76
C SER A 95 -5.02 -7.87 4.82
N GLY A 96 -5.12 -7.05 3.78
CA GLY A 96 -4.57 -5.67 3.80
C GLY A 96 -5.14 -4.84 4.94
N THR A 97 -6.46 -4.88 5.15
CA THR A 97 -7.11 -4.17 6.27
C THR A 97 -6.57 -4.63 7.63
N HIS A 98 -6.33 -5.92 7.82
CA HIS A 98 -5.72 -6.43 9.06
C HIS A 98 -4.29 -5.92 9.24
N THR A 99 -3.50 -5.88 8.17
CA THR A 99 -2.13 -5.32 8.22
C THR A 99 -2.14 -3.84 8.61
N LEU A 100 -3.02 -3.04 7.99
CA LEU A 100 -3.19 -1.63 8.34
C LEU A 100 -3.64 -1.45 9.79
N THR A 101 -4.59 -2.28 10.25
CA THR A 101 -5.10 -2.27 11.63
C THR A 101 -3.96 -2.52 12.62
N VAL A 102 -3.19 -3.57 12.44
CA VAL A 102 -2.06 -3.90 13.33
C VAL A 102 -1.05 -2.76 13.38
N ALA A 103 -0.72 -2.17 12.24
CA ALA A 103 0.21 -1.06 12.17
C ALA A 103 -0.33 0.18 12.89
N LEU A 104 -1.58 0.57 12.65
CA LEU A 104 -2.20 1.74 13.30
C LEU A 104 -2.32 1.57 14.81
N PHE A 105 -2.76 0.41 15.30
CA PHE A 105 -2.78 0.12 16.75
C PHE A 105 -1.38 0.02 17.35
N GLY A 106 -0.38 -0.32 16.55
CA GLY A 106 1.02 -0.30 16.96
C GLY A 106 1.58 1.12 17.13
N LEU A 107 1.15 2.06 16.28
CA LEU A 107 1.67 3.42 16.23
C LEU A 107 0.91 4.39 17.15
N LEU A 108 -0.38 4.19 17.38
CA LEU A 108 -1.28 5.13 18.05
C LEU A 108 -1.61 4.70 19.48
N ARG A 109 -1.77 5.68 20.35
CA ARG A 109 -2.20 5.54 21.75
C ARG A 109 -3.36 6.48 22.04
N ALA A 110 -4.07 6.27 23.15
CA ALA A 110 -5.12 7.16 23.60
C ALA A 110 -4.62 8.62 23.71
N GLY A 111 -5.36 9.53 23.11
CA GLY A 111 -4.99 10.94 23.00
C GLY A 111 -4.23 11.32 21.72
N ASP A 112 -3.72 10.34 20.96
CA ASP A 112 -3.08 10.58 19.68
C ASP A 112 -4.10 10.94 18.58
N THR A 113 -3.63 11.55 17.51
CA THR A 113 -4.45 11.91 16.36
C THR A 113 -3.95 11.21 15.10
N LEU A 114 -4.86 10.50 14.43
CA LEU A 114 -4.71 10.00 13.07
C LEU A 114 -5.25 11.03 12.09
N LEU A 115 -4.40 11.59 11.25
CA LEU A 115 -4.78 12.51 10.18
C LEU A 115 -4.82 11.78 8.84
N ALA A 116 -5.98 11.68 8.21
CA ALA A 116 -6.13 11.25 6.82
C ALA A 116 -5.83 12.44 5.88
N ALA A 117 -4.62 12.50 5.33
CA ALA A 117 -4.14 13.68 4.60
C ALA A 117 -4.58 13.73 3.13
N THR A 118 -5.14 12.65 2.60
CA THR A 118 -5.55 12.53 1.19
C THR A 118 -7.03 12.23 1.01
N GLY A 119 -7.83 12.80 1.90
CA GLY A 119 -9.26 12.55 1.99
C GLY A 119 -9.59 11.30 2.79
N ARG A 120 -10.87 10.97 2.82
CA ARG A 120 -11.41 9.84 3.57
C ARG A 120 -10.77 8.53 3.15
N PRO A 121 -10.32 7.69 4.09
CA PRO A 121 -9.71 6.40 3.81
C PRO A 121 -10.70 5.42 3.13
N TYR A 122 -10.14 4.34 2.60
CA TYR A 122 -10.91 3.24 2.03
C TYR A 122 -11.96 2.70 3.03
N ASP A 123 -13.11 2.27 2.53
CA ASP A 123 -14.28 1.91 3.32
C ASP A 123 -14.01 0.86 4.41
N THR A 124 -13.17 -0.14 4.13
CA THR A 124 -12.83 -1.16 5.14
C THR A 124 -12.02 -0.58 6.31
N LEU A 125 -11.30 0.51 6.11
CA LEU A 125 -10.56 1.17 7.17
C LEU A 125 -11.46 2.08 8.03
N GLU A 126 -12.60 2.52 7.51
CA GLU A 126 -13.58 3.30 8.27
C GLU A 126 -14.04 2.56 9.53
N GLY A 127 -14.31 1.25 9.40
CA GLY A 127 -14.70 0.40 10.55
C GLY A 127 -13.60 0.26 11.58
N VAL A 128 -12.34 0.23 11.17
CA VAL A 128 -11.17 0.18 12.08
C VAL A 128 -10.99 1.51 12.81
N ILE A 129 -11.15 2.62 12.12
CA ILE A 129 -11.04 3.96 12.72
C ILE A 129 -12.22 4.24 13.64
N GLY A 130 -13.41 3.85 13.27
CA GLY A 130 -14.67 4.14 14.01
C GLY A 130 -15.46 5.27 13.40
N ILE A 131 -15.36 5.51 12.08
CA ILE A 131 -16.07 6.57 11.36
C ILE A 131 -17.14 5.98 10.43
N GLY A 132 -18.12 6.81 10.05
CA GLY A 132 -19.21 6.41 9.18
C GLY A 132 -20.12 5.35 9.79
N GLU A 133 -20.94 4.71 8.96
CA GLU A 133 -21.86 3.63 9.41
C GLU A 133 -21.08 2.37 9.82
N ALA A 134 -19.97 2.06 9.17
CA ALA A 134 -19.09 0.93 9.50
C ALA A 134 -18.40 1.12 10.87
N GLY A 135 -18.25 2.35 11.33
CA GLY A 135 -17.65 2.69 12.62
C GLY A 135 -18.53 2.51 13.84
N LYS A 136 -19.77 2.02 13.67
CA LYS A 136 -20.69 1.73 14.79
C LYS A 136 -20.38 0.40 15.50
N GLY A 137 -19.28 -0.24 15.17
CA GLY A 137 -18.78 -1.44 15.83
C GLY A 137 -18.11 -1.16 17.16
N CYS A 138 -17.50 -2.17 17.74
CA CYS A 138 -16.66 -2.06 18.92
C CYS A 138 -15.21 -2.45 18.58
N GLY A 139 -14.25 -1.96 19.37
CA GLY A 139 -12.82 -2.20 19.17
C GLY A 139 -12.19 -1.26 18.13
N THR A 140 -12.79 -0.09 17.90
CA THR A 140 -12.29 0.92 16.96
C THR A 140 -11.20 1.79 17.58
N LEU A 141 -10.38 2.44 16.73
CA LEU A 141 -9.37 3.40 17.21
C LEU A 141 -10.03 4.51 18.07
N GLN A 142 -11.18 5.04 17.66
CA GLN A 142 -11.88 6.07 18.43
C GLN A 142 -12.34 5.58 19.80
N GLU A 143 -12.82 4.33 19.91
CA GLU A 143 -13.18 3.75 21.23
C GLU A 143 -11.97 3.61 22.17
N TYR A 144 -10.78 3.43 21.61
CA TYR A 144 -9.52 3.41 22.37
C TYR A 144 -8.94 4.81 22.62
N GLY A 145 -9.72 5.86 22.32
CA GLY A 145 -9.35 7.25 22.63
C GLY A 145 -8.41 7.89 21.62
N ILE A 146 -8.27 7.33 20.44
CA ILE A 146 -7.55 7.94 19.32
C ILE A 146 -8.48 8.90 18.59
N HIS A 147 -8.00 10.10 18.32
CA HIS A 147 -8.74 11.10 17.55
C HIS A 147 -8.55 10.89 16.05
N TYR A 148 -9.60 11.13 15.29
CA TYR A 148 -9.54 11.11 13.83
C TYR A 148 -9.76 12.51 13.27
N ASP A 149 -8.94 12.87 12.29
CA ASP A 149 -9.04 14.10 11.53
C ASP A 149 -8.80 13.82 10.05
N GLU A 150 -9.36 14.62 9.15
CA GLU A 150 -9.16 14.45 7.72
C GLU A 150 -9.05 15.78 6.98
N VAL A 151 -8.21 15.79 5.95
CA VAL A 151 -8.11 16.87 4.98
C VAL A 151 -8.71 16.37 3.66
N PRO A 152 -9.88 16.88 3.25
CA PRO A 152 -10.45 16.56 1.95
C PRO A 152 -9.52 17.00 0.81
N LEU A 153 -9.60 16.31 -0.32
CA LEU A 153 -8.94 16.75 -1.54
C LEU A 153 -9.61 18.02 -2.07
N LEU A 154 -8.85 18.82 -2.79
CA LEU A 154 -9.36 19.96 -3.54
C LEU A 154 -10.33 19.50 -4.66
N PRO A 155 -11.15 20.41 -5.23
CA PRO A 155 -12.12 20.04 -6.29
C PRO A 155 -11.50 19.40 -7.53
N ASP A 156 -10.23 19.61 -7.79
CA ASP A 156 -9.45 18.98 -8.88
C ASP A 156 -8.80 17.66 -8.47
N PHE A 157 -9.15 17.14 -7.29
CA PHE A 157 -8.62 15.92 -6.68
C PHE A 157 -7.12 15.98 -6.31
N THR A 158 -6.53 17.15 -6.22
CA THR A 158 -5.17 17.32 -5.69
C THR A 158 -5.19 17.47 -4.16
N PRO A 159 -4.08 17.11 -3.46
CA PRO A 159 -3.97 17.34 -2.02
C PRO A 159 -3.97 18.84 -1.66
N ASP A 160 -4.70 19.20 -0.61
CA ASP A 160 -4.65 20.54 -0.02
C ASP A 160 -3.45 20.66 0.91
N TYR A 161 -2.31 21.04 0.36
CA TYR A 161 -1.05 21.15 1.11
C TYR A 161 -1.11 22.18 2.24
N ALA A 162 -1.90 23.25 2.09
CA ALA A 162 -2.04 24.26 3.13
C ALA A 162 -2.81 23.72 4.34
N ALA A 163 -3.92 23.04 4.09
CA ALA A 163 -4.69 22.37 5.13
C ALA A 163 -3.90 21.22 5.77
N ILE A 164 -3.18 20.41 4.97
CA ILE A 164 -2.30 19.34 5.49
C ILE A 164 -1.26 19.92 6.46
N ALA A 165 -0.59 21.01 6.10
CA ALA A 165 0.38 21.65 6.98
C ALA A 165 -0.22 22.13 8.30
N GLU A 166 -1.45 22.63 8.28
CA GLU A 166 -2.13 23.10 9.49
C GLU A 166 -2.55 21.94 10.40
N HIS A 167 -3.21 20.92 9.84
CA HIS A 167 -3.70 19.77 10.59
C HIS A 167 -2.56 18.85 11.09
N ALA A 168 -1.45 18.77 10.36
CA ALA A 168 -0.30 17.95 10.75
C ALA A 168 0.38 18.44 12.05
N LYS A 169 0.20 19.70 12.44
CA LYS A 169 0.81 20.26 13.67
C LYS A 169 0.41 19.47 14.93
N THR A 170 -0.76 18.90 14.94
CA THR A 170 -1.30 18.13 16.07
C THR A 170 -1.44 16.64 15.79
N ALA A 171 -1.08 16.17 14.60
CA ALA A 171 -1.17 14.78 14.21
C ALA A 171 0.00 13.98 14.79
N THR A 172 -0.29 12.75 15.26
CA THR A 172 0.72 11.76 15.61
C THR A 172 1.09 10.93 14.39
N VAL A 173 0.09 10.53 13.61
CA VAL A 173 0.25 9.76 12.36
C VAL A 173 -0.48 10.49 11.24
N VAL A 174 0.20 10.67 10.12
CA VAL A 174 -0.36 11.16 8.86
C VAL A 174 -0.52 9.99 7.90
N HIS A 175 -1.77 9.62 7.62
CA HIS A 175 -2.14 8.56 6.70
C HIS A 175 -2.28 9.11 5.28
N ILE A 176 -1.62 8.45 4.34
CA ILE A 176 -1.67 8.73 2.91
C ILE A 176 -2.15 7.49 2.18
N GLN A 177 -3.32 7.53 1.57
CA GLN A 177 -3.81 6.45 0.72
C GLN A 177 -3.39 6.71 -0.72
N ARG A 178 -2.51 5.87 -1.27
CA ARG A 178 -2.03 6.01 -2.64
C ARG A 178 -3.11 5.68 -3.66
N SER A 179 -3.78 4.55 -3.50
CA SER A 179 -4.81 4.10 -4.44
C SER A 179 -6.05 4.99 -4.39
N ARG A 180 -6.77 5.06 -5.52
CA ARG A 180 -8.01 5.83 -5.59
C ARG A 180 -9.21 5.16 -4.91
N GLY A 181 -9.10 3.87 -4.57
CA GLY A 181 -10.25 3.10 -4.10
C GLY A 181 -11.38 3.13 -5.13
N TYR A 182 -12.60 3.42 -4.67
CA TYR A 182 -13.78 3.59 -5.53
C TYR A 182 -14.02 5.03 -5.98
N THR A 183 -13.11 5.96 -5.69
CA THR A 183 -13.25 7.37 -6.09
C THR A 183 -12.83 7.57 -7.54
N GLN A 184 -13.16 8.73 -8.10
CA GLN A 184 -12.83 9.08 -9.49
C GLN A 184 -11.46 9.75 -9.66
N ARG A 185 -10.75 10.03 -8.56
CA ARG A 185 -9.39 10.58 -8.62
C ARG A 185 -8.41 9.59 -9.23
N ASN A 186 -7.30 10.08 -9.73
CA ASN A 186 -6.16 9.22 -10.07
C ASN A 186 -5.47 8.68 -8.81
N ALA A 187 -4.79 7.53 -8.94
CA ALA A 187 -3.83 7.12 -7.93
C ALA A 187 -2.70 8.16 -7.84
N PHE A 188 -2.19 8.40 -6.65
CA PHE A 188 -1.09 9.35 -6.49
C PHE A 188 0.23 8.75 -6.98
N ASP A 189 0.99 9.55 -7.69
CA ASP A 189 2.38 9.26 -8.01
C ASP A 189 3.30 9.45 -6.80
N LEU A 190 4.54 9.04 -6.94
CA LEU A 190 5.52 9.12 -5.85
C LEU A 190 5.85 10.56 -5.47
N ASP A 191 5.89 11.47 -6.43
CA ASP A 191 6.19 12.88 -6.19
C ASP A 191 5.09 13.53 -5.35
N THR A 192 3.83 13.23 -5.63
CA THR A 192 2.69 13.69 -4.83
C THR A 192 2.74 13.15 -3.39
N ILE A 193 3.02 11.85 -3.22
CA ILE A 193 3.15 11.24 -1.89
C ILE A 193 4.32 11.87 -1.12
N GLN A 194 5.47 12.04 -1.77
CA GLN A 194 6.63 12.69 -1.16
C GLN A 194 6.30 14.11 -0.72
N LYS A 195 5.63 14.90 -1.56
CA LYS A 195 5.26 16.27 -1.25
C LYS A 195 4.27 16.37 -0.08
N VAL A 196 3.31 15.43 0.03
CA VAL A 196 2.43 15.35 1.21
C VAL A 196 3.23 15.04 2.46
N ALA A 197 4.12 14.06 2.41
CA ALA A 197 4.98 13.68 3.54
C ALA A 197 5.89 14.83 3.98
N ASP A 198 6.54 15.51 3.04
CA ASP A 198 7.42 16.66 3.34
C ASP A 198 6.66 17.84 3.92
N THR A 199 5.43 18.09 3.42
CA THR A 199 4.54 19.13 3.95
C THR A 199 4.19 18.86 5.41
N ALA A 200 3.81 17.62 5.72
CA ALA A 200 3.48 17.21 7.08
C ALA A 200 4.70 17.29 8.01
N ARG A 201 5.85 16.75 7.61
CA ARG A 201 7.09 16.77 8.41
C ARG A 201 7.64 18.18 8.64
N LYS A 202 7.47 19.07 7.67
CA LYS A 202 7.86 20.48 7.85
C LYS A 202 7.03 21.18 8.92
N ALA A 203 5.75 20.84 9.02
CA ALA A 203 4.84 21.38 10.03
C ALA A 203 5.01 20.72 11.40
N ASN A 204 5.33 19.41 11.41
CA ASN A 204 5.54 18.61 12.61
C ASN A 204 6.65 17.57 12.34
N PRO A 205 7.90 17.85 12.77
CA PRO A 205 9.02 16.92 12.53
C PRO A 205 8.87 15.54 13.16
N ASP A 206 8.07 15.42 14.22
CA ASP A 206 7.88 14.17 14.97
C ASP A 206 6.75 13.30 14.40
N VAL A 207 6.05 13.77 13.38
CA VAL A 207 4.92 13.02 12.79
C VAL A 207 5.38 11.75 12.08
N VAL A 208 4.66 10.67 12.30
CA VAL A 208 4.85 9.42 11.58
C VAL A 208 4.07 9.46 10.26
N ILE A 209 4.76 9.24 9.16
CA ILE A 209 4.12 9.10 7.83
C ILE A 209 3.77 7.64 7.61
N PHE A 210 2.50 7.37 7.38
CA PHE A 210 1.93 6.06 7.15
C PHE A 210 1.31 6.01 5.75
N VAL A 211 1.91 5.24 4.84
CA VAL A 211 1.45 5.13 3.46
C VAL A 211 0.77 3.78 3.23
N ASP A 212 -0.52 3.83 2.90
CA ASP A 212 -1.24 2.71 2.33
C ASP A 212 -0.94 2.65 0.83
N ASN A 213 -0.09 1.71 0.45
CA ASN A 213 0.43 1.55 -0.92
C ASN A 213 -0.26 0.39 -1.66
N CYS A 214 -1.54 0.25 -1.51
CA CYS A 214 -2.33 -0.76 -2.23
C CYS A 214 -2.63 -0.31 -3.68
#